data_9e527c0de7772805eedbe15b0f79fb93
#
_entry.id   9e527c0de7772805eedbe15b0f79fb93
#
_cell.length_a   1.000
_cell.length_b   1.000
_cell.length_c   1.000
_cell.angle_alpha   90.00
_cell.angle_beta   90.00
_cell.angle_gamma   90.00
#
_symmetry.space_group_name_H-M   'P 1'
#
loop_
_entity.id
_entity.type
_entity.pdbx_description
1 polymer ?
#
loop_
_entity_poly.entity_id
_entity_poly.type
_entity_poly.pdbx_seq_one_letter_code
_entity_poly.pdbx_strand_id
1 'polypeptide(L)'
;EFRVNGEKGQLHKTSWDEKDWRTCCYFVALSQAGGLKSVAYPKVHLIIFDEIFPDNLRFLSNEVNSFSEFYNTVDRWQDRTKVLFLSNAVQKANPYFAKYRLDIGAQQANQQQYKLYCGDFVCLELADYGGFSAKVAKSKFGKFLEKYDGDYADYAIRNKFRDESDTLIAPIPNDGELSYILDTTDYAQFGIWVSVSERDGHVSQYVSRRIPKDNRRPTYTLDPNHVDEK
;
A
#
# COMPACT_ATOMS: atom_id res chain seq x y z
N GLU A 1 -24.91 22.31 -11.49
CA GLU A 1 -23.79 22.93 -10.77
C GLU A 1 -23.33 22.03 -9.63
N PHE A 2 -22.05 22.12 -9.29
CA PHE A 2 -21.45 21.40 -8.16
C PHE A 2 -20.74 22.39 -7.24
N ARG A 3 -20.84 22.17 -5.93
CA ARG A 3 -20.08 22.94 -4.92
C ARG A 3 -19.62 22.04 -3.78
N VAL A 4 -18.60 22.48 -3.07
CA VAL A 4 -18.16 21.90 -1.81
C VAL A 4 -18.58 22.82 -0.66
N ASN A 5 -19.19 22.24 0.36
CA ASN A 5 -19.61 22.92 1.56
C ASN A 5 -19.16 22.11 2.79
N GLY A 6 -18.05 22.51 3.40
CA GLY A 6 -17.36 21.70 4.39
C GLY A 6 -16.93 20.35 3.81
N GLU A 7 -17.29 19.27 4.47
CA GLU A 7 -16.99 17.90 4.02
C GLU A 7 -17.98 17.36 2.98
N LYS A 8 -18.96 18.16 2.52
CA LYS A 8 -20.03 17.70 1.62
C LYS A 8 -19.84 18.25 0.22
N GLY A 9 -19.82 17.37 -0.75
CA GLY A 9 -20.06 17.71 -2.15
C GLY A 9 -21.57 17.76 -2.42
N GLN A 10 -22.02 18.83 -3.02
CA GLN A 10 -23.43 19.08 -3.28
C GLN A 10 -23.67 19.36 -4.75
N LEU A 11 -24.76 18.83 -5.27
CA LEU A 11 -25.25 19.06 -6.63
C LEU A 11 -26.52 19.87 -6.62
N HIS A 12 -26.64 20.74 -7.61
CA HIS A 12 -27.86 21.46 -7.98
C HIS A 12 -28.15 21.24 -9.44
N LYS A 13 -29.41 21.02 -9.79
CA LYS A 13 -29.88 20.97 -11.19
C LYS A 13 -30.71 22.20 -11.49
N THR A 14 -30.60 22.72 -12.70
CA THR A 14 -31.35 23.90 -13.17
C THR A 14 -32.87 23.73 -13.05
N SER A 15 -33.36 22.49 -13.04
CA SER A 15 -34.78 22.17 -12.86
C SER A 15 -35.24 22.13 -11.39
N TRP A 16 -34.33 22.31 -10.45
CA TRP A 16 -34.66 22.34 -9.02
C TRP A 16 -34.85 23.79 -8.55
N ASP A 17 -35.48 23.94 -7.37
CA ASP A 17 -35.49 25.23 -6.70
C ASP A 17 -34.04 25.72 -6.45
N GLU A 18 -33.75 26.99 -6.63
CA GLU A 18 -32.39 27.57 -6.49
C GLU A 18 -31.72 27.27 -5.15
N LYS A 19 -32.50 26.97 -4.12
CA LYS A 19 -32.01 26.58 -2.79
C LYS A 19 -31.85 25.07 -2.59
N ASP A 20 -32.31 24.24 -3.54
CA ASP A 20 -32.28 22.77 -3.42
C ASP A 20 -30.93 22.18 -3.81
N TRP A 21 -29.98 22.25 -2.89
CA TRP A 21 -28.67 21.64 -2.99
C TRP A 21 -28.66 20.27 -2.31
N ARG A 22 -28.42 19.22 -3.05
CA ARG A 22 -28.43 17.83 -2.53
C ARG A 22 -27.03 17.29 -2.36
N THR A 23 -26.74 16.74 -1.19
CA THR A 23 -25.47 16.06 -0.91
C THR A 23 -25.35 14.84 -1.79
N CYS A 24 -24.25 14.74 -2.55
CA CYS A 24 -23.93 13.61 -3.42
C CYS A 24 -22.70 12.83 -2.97
N CYS A 25 -21.80 13.46 -2.22
CA CYS A 25 -20.61 12.80 -1.68
C CYS A 25 -20.14 13.50 -0.39
N TYR A 26 -19.22 12.84 0.30
CA TYR A 26 -18.50 13.35 1.46
C TYR A 26 -17.01 13.27 1.18
N PHE A 27 -16.24 14.25 1.65
CA PHE A 27 -14.80 14.27 1.63
C PHE A 27 -14.29 14.11 3.05
N VAL A 28 -13.50 13.09 3.29
CA VAL A 28 -12.98 12.75 4.61
C VAL A 28 -11.49 12.48 4.54
N ALA A 29 -10.70 13.15 5.34
CA ALA A 29 -9.30 12.78 5.53
C ALA A 29 -9.22 11.60 6.51
N LEU A 30 -8.50 10.53 6.16
CA LEU A 30 -8.38 9.35 7.01
C LEU A 30 -7.81 9.67 8.41
N SER A 31 -6.93 10.66 8.50
CA SER A 31 -6.41 11.16 9.78
C SER A 31 -7.48 11.68 10.74
N GLN A 32 -8.65 12.07 10.22
CA GLN A 32 -9.78 12.56 10.99
C GLN A 32 -10.85 11.49 11.25
N ALA A 33 -10.71 10.32 10.66
CA ALA A 33 -11.73 9.24 10.71
C ALA A 33 -12.11 8.83 12.14
N GLY A 34 -11.16 8.88 13.08
CA GLY A 34 -11.41 8.59 14.49
C GLY A 34 -12.47 9.47 15.13
N GLY A 35 -12.58 10.74 14.72
CA GLY A 35 -13.60 11.70 15.20
C GLY A 35 -14.99 11.46 14.60
N LEU A 36 -15.10 10.62 13.56
CA LEU A 36 -16.34 10.42 12.81
C LEU A 36 -17.11 9.16 13.24
N LYS A 37 -16.67 8.45 14.26
CA LYS A 37 -17.29 7.18 14.73
C LYS A 37 -18.79 7.28 15.03
N SER A 38 -19.27 8.46 15.40
CA SER A 38 -20.69 8.70 15.71
C SER A 38 -21.50 9.26 14.52
N VAL A 39 -20.86 9.53 13.39
CA VAL A 39 -21.53 10.09 12.21
C VAL A 39 -22.21 8.97 11.43
N ALA A 40 -23.44 9.21 11.00
CA ALA A 40 -24.18 8.26 10.18
C ALA A 40 -24.08 8.61 8.69
N TYR A 41 -23.77 7.61 7.87
CA TYR A 41 -23.68 7.72 6.40
C TYR A 41 -24.68 6.78 5.70
N PRO A 42 -26.01 6.93 5.91
CA PRO A 42 -27.01 5.91 5.55
C PRO A 42 -27.15 5.68 4.04
N LYS A 43 -26.66 6.60 3.21
CA LYS A 43 -26.78 6.55 1.74
C LYS A 43 -25.45 6.36 1.03
N VAL A 44 -24.38 6.06 1.76
CA VAL A 44 -23.07 5.81 1.15
C VAL A 44 -22.98 4.31 0.80
N HIS A 45 -22.73 4.04 -0.48
CA HIS A 45 -22.57 2.70 -1.03
C HIS A 45 -21.19 2.48 -1.62
N LEU A 46 -20.41 3.54 -1.80
CA LEU A 46 -19.06 3.48 -2.34
C LEU A 46 -18.15 4.43 -1.55
N ILE A 47 -17.02 3.91 -1.13
CA ILE A 47 -15.89 4.68 -0.63
C ILE A 47 -14.82 4.62 -1.70
N ILE A 48 -14.31 5.77 -2.13
CA ILE A 48 -13.12 5.87 -2.98
C ILE A 48 -12.01 6.39 -2.08
N PHE A 49 -10.96 5.57 -1.94
CA PHE A 49 -9.76 5.96 -1.22
C PHE A 49 -8.63 6.12 -2.24
N ASP A 50 -8.37 7.37 -2.56
CA ASP A 50 -7.37 7.75 -3.55
C ASP A 50 -5.98 7.87 -2.91
N GLU A 51 -4.94 7.54 -3.67
CA GLU A 51 -3.55 7.60 -3.25
C GLU A 51 -3.26 6.82 -1.95
N ILE A 52 -3.73 5.56 -1.86
CA ILE A 52 -3.50 4.75 -0.66
C ILE A 52 -2.01 4.49 -0.38
N PHE A 53 -1.14 4.65 -1.38
CA PHE A 53 0.31 4.55 -1.23
C PHE A 53 0.93 5.94 -1.38
N PRO A 54 1.28 6.59 -0.26
CA PRO A 54 1.91 7.89 -0.32
C PRO A 54 3.30 7.80 -0.96
N ASP A 55 3.65 8.75 -1.82
CA ASP A 55 4.94 8.79 -2.52
C ASP A 55 6.15 8.75 -1.58
N ASN A 56 6.01 9.29 -0.38
CA ASN A 56 7.06 9.32 0.64
C ASN A 56 7.06 8.08 1.55
N LEU A 57 6.19 7.09 1.28
CA LEU A 57 6.02 5.84 2.04
C LEU A 57 5.72 6.04 3.53
N ARG A 58 5.24 7.21 3.91
CA ARG A 58 4.87 7.52 5.29
C ARG A 58 3.38 7.33 5.50
N PHE A 59 3.02 6.17 5.98
CA PHE A 59 1.65 5.86 6.39
C PHE A 59 1.33 6.48 7.74
N LEU A 60 0.05 6.71 8.02
CA LEU A 60 -0.40 7.06 9.36
C LEU A 60 -0.15 5.90 10.31
N SER A 61 0.10 6.20 11.58
CA SER A 61 0.17 5.15 12.59
C SER A 61 -1.13 4.35 12.59
N ASN A 62 -1.00 3.02 12.47
CA ASN A 62 -2.13 2.08 12.43
C ASN A 62 -3.16 2.37 11.31
N GLU A 63 -2.71 2.85 10.17
CA GLU A 63 -3.56 3.37 9.08
C GLU A 63 -4.61 2.37 8.60
N VAL A 64 -4.21 1.12 8.32
CA VAL A 64 -5.13 0.11 7.79
C VAL A 64 -6.24 -0.24 8.78
N ASN A 65 -5.93 -0.26 10.07
CA ASN A 65 -6.96 -0.46 11.10
C ASN A 65 -7.87 0.76 11.23
N SER A 66 -7.31 1.99 11.16
CA SER A 66 -8.09 3.23 11.13
C SER A 66 -9.06 3.26 9.95
N PHE A 67 -8.61 2.81 8.78
CA PHE A 67 -9.48 2.65 7.62
C PHE A 67 -10.56 1.59 7.86
N SER A 68 -10.23 0.45 8.46
CA SER A 68 -11.20 -0.61 8.77
C SER A 68 -12.29 -0.13 9.73
N GLU A 69 -11.91 0.65 10.74
CA GLU A 69 -12.87 1.27 11.66
C GLU A 69 -13.77 2.31 10.97
N PHE A 70 -13.19 3.10 10.07
CA PHE A 70 -13.96 4.05 9.26
C PHE A 70 -14.93 3.34 8.32
N TYR A 71 -14.48 2.29 7.62
CA TYR A 71 -15.34 1.46 6.79
C TYR A 71 -16.54 0.93 7.60
N ASN A 72 -16.28 0.35 8.78
CA ASN A 72 -17.35 -0.14 9.65
C ASN A 72 -18.28 0.98 10.13
N THR A 73 -17.77 2.19 10.34
CA THR A 73 -18.60 3.37 10.69
C THR A 73 -19.58 3.71 9.56
N VAL A 74 -19.15 3.58 8.31
CA VAL A 74 -19.98 3.84 7.12
C VAL A 74 -20.94 2.70 6.85
N ASP A 75 -20.43 1.46 6.81
CA ASP A 75 -21.20 0.27 6.42
C ASP A 75 -22.11 -0.26 7.54
N ARG A 76 -21.66 -0.20 8.79
CA ARG A 76 -22.37 -0.67 9.97
C ARG A 76 -22.81 -2.13 9.88
N TRP A 77 -21.95 -2.99 9.38
CA TRP A 77 -22.21 -4.43 9.20
C TRP A 77 -23.39 -4.74 8.27
N GLN A 78 -23.72 -3.83 7.34
CA GLN A 78 -24.85 -4.01 6.43
C GLN A 78 -24.43 -4.58 5.07
N ASP A 79 -23.15 -4.79 4.85
CA ASP A 79 -22.56 -5.32 3.60
C ASP A 79 -23.07 -4.61 2.33
N ARG A 80 -23.32 -3.32 2.44
CA ARG A 80 -23.85 -2.47 1.37
C ARG A 80 -22.81 -1.55 0.73
N THR A 81 -21.71 -1.31 1.46
CA THR A 81 -20.68 -0.36 1.05
C THR A 81 -19.52 -1.09 0.40
N LYS A 82 -19.19 -0.70 -0.82
CA LYS A 82 -17.98 -1.17 -1.51
C LYS A 82 -16.86 -0.15 -1.36
N VAL A 83 -15.62 -0.62 -1.47
CA VAL A 83 -14.44 0.24 -1.41
C VAL A 83 -13.65 0.10 -2.70
N LEU A 84 -13.25 1.23 -3.25
CA LEU A 84 -12.31 1.31 -4.34
C LEU A 84 -11.04 2.00 -3.84
N PHE A 85 -9.97 1.23 -3.72
CA PHE A 85 -8.64 1.76 -3.46
C PHE A 85 -7.97 2.10 -4.77
N LEU A 86 -7.40 3.29 -4.86
CA LEU A 86 -6.67 3.75 -6.04
C LEU A 86 -5.25 4.11 -5.64
N SER A 87 -4.29 3.69 -6.44
CA SER A 87 -2.89 4.08 -6.27
C SER A 87 -2.08 3.81 -7.52
N ASN A 88 -0.99 4.55 -7.65
CA ASN A 88 0.09 4.19 -8.53
C ASN A 88 0.90 3.02 -7.95
N ALA A 89 1.68 2.34 -8.76
CA ALA A 89 2.58 1.28 -8.35
C ALA A 89 3.82 1.91 -7.65
N VAL A 90 3.73 2.15 -6.35
CA VAL A 90 4.82 2.79 -5.57
C VAL A 90 5.73 1.74 -4.95
N GLN A 91 5.17 0.86 -4.12
CA GLN A 91 5.92 -0.14 -3.38
C GLN A 91 5.08 -1.40 -3.10
N LYS A 92 5.69 -2.58 -3.27
CA LYS A 92 5.04 -3.87 -2.94
C LYS A 92 4.98 -4.12 -1.43
N ALA A 93 6.01 -3.71 -0.70
CA ALA A 93 6.04 -3.83 0.75
C ALA A 93 5.30 -2.66 1.40
N ASN A 94 4.04 -2.84 1.70
CA ASN A 94 3.19 -1.83 2.32
C ASN A 94 2.18 -2.45 3.30
N PRO A 95 1.62 -1.68 4.24
CA PRO A 95 0.76 -2.21 5.28
C PRO A 95 -0.57 -2.80 4.77
N TYR A 96 -1.09 -2.31 3.64
CA TYR A 96 -2.33 -2.84 3.05
C TYR A 96 -2.12 -4.23 2.46
N PHE A 97 -1.02 -4.42 1.70
CA PHE A 97 -0.70 -5.72 1.12
C PHE A 97 -0.40 -6.75 2.21
N ALA A 98 0.32 -6.35 3.25
CA ALA A 98 0.57 -7.21 4.41
C ALA A 98 -0.74 -7.59 5.12
N LYS A 99 -1.60 -6.63 5.43
CA LYS A 99 -2.86 -6.85 6.16
C LYS A 99 -3.82 -7.77 5.39
N TYR A 100 -3.98 -7.53 4.09
CA TYR A 100 -4.85 -8.32 3.23
C TYR A 100 -4.16 -9.53 2.59
N ARG A 101 -2.89 -9.80 2.96
CA ARG A 101 -2.08 -10.94 2.47
C ARG A 101 -2.04 -11.02 0.95
N LEU A 102 -1.84 -9.88 0.30
CA LEU A 102 -1.81 -9.78 -1.15
C LEU A 102 -0.43 -10.18 -1.68
N ASP A 103 -0.36 -11.31 -2.38
CA ASP A 103 0.87 -11.78 -3.02
C ASP A 103 0.94 -11.25 -4.46
N ILE A 104 1.41 -10.01 -4.58
CA ILE A 104 1.59 -9.33 -5.87
C ILE A 104 2.68 -10.00 -6.70
N GLY A 105 3.75 -10.47 -6.06
CA GLY A 105 4.83 -11.16 -6.78
C GLY A 105 4.32 -12.37 -7.54
N ALA A 106 3.54 -13.23 -6.88
CA ALA A 106 2.93 -14.38 -7.53
C ALA A 106 1.89 -13.98 -8.59
N GLN A 107 1.12 -12.90 -8.35
CA GLN A 107 0.14 -12.40 -9.33
C GLN A 107 0.83 -11.92 -10.61
N GLN A 108 1.92 -11.15 -10.50
CA GLN A 108 2.72 -10.67 -11.64
C GLN A 108 3.40 -11.84 -12.38
N ALA A 109 4.04 -12.76 -11.64
CA ALA A 109 4.70 -13.93 -12.25
C ALA A 109 3.73 -14.79 -13.06
N ASN A 110 2.47 -14.87 -12.65
CA ASN A 110 1.40 -15.59 -13.35
C ASN A 110 0.67 -14.73 -14.40
N GLN A 111 1.09 -13.47 -14.62
CA GLN A 111 0.48 -12.54 -15.59
C GLN A 111 -1.03 -12.34 -15.36
N GLN A 112 -1.46 -12.39 -14.11
CA GLN A 112 -2.86 -12.21 -13.74
C GLN A 112 -3.17 -10.73 -13.56
N GLN A 113 -3.96 -10.14 -14.47
CA GLN A 113 -4.37 -8.74 -14.36
C GLN A 113 -5.18 -8.47 -13.09
N TYR A 114 -6.07 -9.37 -12.72
CA TYR A 114 -6.82 -9.30 -11.46
C TYR A 114 -6.78 -10.64 -10.72
N LYS A 115 -6.85 -10.56 -9.40
CA LYS A 115 -6.89 -11.73 -8.52
C LYS A 115 -7.73 -11.45 -7.29
N LEU A 116 -8.49 -12.48 -6.86
CA LEU A 116 -9.26 -12.46 -5.63
C LEU A 116 -8.41 -12.98 -4.47
N TYR A 117 -8.55 -12.31 -3.34
CA TYR A 117 -7.86 -12.64 -2.09
C TYR A 117 -8.86 -12.65 -0.93
N CYS A 118 -8.46 -13.20 0.21
CA CYS A 118 -9.27 -13.25 1.43
C CYS A 118 -10.67 -13.84 1.20
N GLY A 119 -10.77 -14.92 0.42
CA GLY A 119 -12.05 -15.58 0.15
C GLY A 119 -13.05 -14.71 -0.61
N ASP A 120 -12.61 -14.04 -1.66
CA ASP A 120 -13.39 -13.12 -2.53
C ASP A 120 -13.64 -11.73 -1.94
N PHE A 121 -13.18 -11.46 -0.74
CA PHE A 121 -13.42 -10.15 -0.11
C PHE A 121 -12.62 -9.01 -0.74
N VAL A 122 -11.41 -9.29 -1.24
CA VAL A 122 -10.54 -8.32 -1.88
C VAL A 122 -10.25 -8.74 -3.31
N CYS A 123 -10.47 -7.84 -4.27
CA CYS A 123 -10.01 -7.97 -5.64
C CYS A 123 -8.86 -6.98 -5.88
N LEU A 124 -7.69 -7.49 -6.26
CA LEU A 124 -6.57 -6.66 -6.69
C LEU A 124 -6.47 -6.70 -8.20
N GLU A 125 -6.51 -5.51 -8.82
CA GLU A 125 -6.24 -5.32 -10.23
C GLU A 125 -4.88 -4.64 -10.43
N LEU A 126 -4.05 -5.23 -11.27
CA LEU A 126 -2.84 -4.61 -11.82
C LEU A 126 -3.26 -3.90 -13.10
N ALA A 127 -3.67 -2.64 -12.97
CA ALA A 127 -4.23 -1.88 -14.07
C ALA A 127 -3.15 -1.62 -15.14
N ASP A 128 -3.39 -2.10 -16.34
CA ASP A 128 -2.60 -1.81 -17.54
C ASP A 128 -3.45 -1.04 -18.54
N TYR A 129 -3.16 0.25 -18.66
CA TYR A 129 -3.81 1.13 -19.63
C TYR A 129 -2.84 1.46 -20.78
N GLY A 130 -2.44 0.45 -21.55
CA GLY A 130 -1.48 0.60 -22.64
C GLY A 130 -1.82 1.76 -23.61
N GLY A 131 -3.09 2.05 -23.85
CA GLY A 131 -3.53 3.21 -24.63
C GLY A 131 -3.19 4.55 -23.95
N PHE A 132 -3.32 4.65 -22.64
CA PHE A 132 -2.94 5.83 -21.87
C PHE A 132 -1.42 5.99 -21.84
N SER A 133 -0.70 4.95 -21.50
CA SER A 133 0.77 4.93 -21.48
C SER A 133 1.35 5.35 -22.82
N ALA A 134 0.82 4.82 -23.93
CA ALA A 134 1.22 5.22 -25.29
C ALA A 134 0.93 6.70 -25.61
N LYS A 135 -0.15 7.26 -25.08
CA LYS A 135 -0.49 8.67 -25.26
C LYS A 135 0.44 9.56 -24.44
N VAL A 136 0.73 9.20 -23.19
CA VAL A 136 1.65 9.93 -22.31
C VAL A 136 3.07 9.91 -22.87
N ALA A 137 3.58 8.76 -23.31
CA ALA A 137 4.90 8.63 -23.94
C ALA A 137 5.08 9.53 -25.18
N LYS A 138 4.01 9.77 -25.94
CA LYS A 138 4.02 10.68 -27.11
C LYS A 138 4.02 12.16 -26.73
N SER A 139 3.67 12.52 -25.50
CA SER A 139 3.68 13.91 -25.03
C SER A 139 5.11 14.47 -24.98
N LYS A 140 5.26 15.80 -24.94
CA LYS A 140 6.58 16.43 -24.78
C LYS A 140 7.25 16.01 -23.48
N PHE A 141 6.49 15.94 -22.39
CA PHE A 141 7.01 15.54 -21.09
C PHE A 141 7.34 14.04 -21.05
N GLY A 142 6.50 13.16 -21.62
CA GLY A 142 6.79 11.74 -21.72
C GLY A 142 8.09 11.45 -22.49
N LYS A 143 8.31 12.11 -23.63
CA LYS A 143 9.57 12.01 -24.39
C LYS A 143 10.78 12.51 -23.62
N PHE A 144 10.61 13.56 -22.81
CA PHE A 144 11.66 14.04 -21.93
C PHE A 144 12.02 13.00 -20.87
N LEU A 145 11.01 12.42 -20.20
CA LEU A 145 11.22 11.39 -19.19
C LEU A 145 11.90 10.15 -19.77
N GLU A 146 11.42 9.63 -20.88
CA GLU A 146 12.03 8.46 -21.53
C GLU A 146 13.50 8.67 -21.90
N LYS A 147 13.89 9.89 -22.20
CA LYS A 147 15.26 10.21 -22.60
C LYS A 147 16.20 10.51 -21.45
N TYR A 148 15.71 11.15 -20.40
CA TYR A 148 16.56 11.73 -19.35
C TYR A 148 16.28 11.20 -17.95
N ASP A 149 15.14 10.50 -17.73
CA ASP A 149 14.73 9.98 -16.42
C ASP A 149 13.95 8.68 -16.62
N GLY A 150 14.66 7.63 -17.00
CA GLY A 150 14.08 6.32 -17.31
C GLY A 150 13.35 5.68 -16.13
N ASP A 151 13.87 5.84 -14.92
CA ASP A 151 13.26 5.28 -13.69
C ASP A 151 11.90 5.94 -13.40
N TYR A 152 11.85 7.26 -13.53
CA TYR A 152 10.57 7.96 -13.39
C TYR A 152 9.61 7.66 -14.55
N ALA A 153 10.12 7.47 -15.76
CA ALA A 153 9.31 7.03 -16.89
C ALA A 153 8.69 5.64 -16.67
N ASP A 154 9.43 4.69 -16.11
CA ASP A 154 8.93 3.37 -15.78
C ASP A 154 7.80 3.44 -14.74
N TYR A 155 7.95 4.27 -13.72
CA TYR A 155 6.91 4.51 -12.73
C TYR A 155 5.70 5.26 -13.32
N ALA A 156 5.92 6.43 -13.91
CA ALA A 156 4.84 7.35 -14.30
C ALA A 156 4.11 6.95 -15.60
N ILE A 157 4.81 6.29 -16.53
CA ILE A 157 4.26 5.90 -17.83
C ILE A 157 3.85 4.43 -17.84
N ARG A 158 4.68 3.54 -17.26
CA ARG A 158 4.49 2.08 -17.33
C ARG A 158 3.90 1.48 -16.07
N ASN A 159 3.64 2.31 -15.04
CA ASN A 159 3.07 1.91 -13.76
C ASN A 159 3.83 0.74 -13.09
N LYS A 160 5.16 0.75 -13.20
CA LYS A 160 6.01 -0.24 -12.53
C LYS A 160 6.26 0.14 -11.07
N PHE A 161 6.31 -0.86 -10.20
CA PHE A 161 6.68 -0.64 -8.80
C PHE A 161 8.12 -0.14 -8.70
N ARG A 162 8.36 0.86 -7.83
CA ARG A 162 9.69 1.44 -7.61
C ARG A 162 10.64 0.51 -6.86
N ASP A 163 10.11 -0.46 -6.14
CA ASP A 163 10.88 -1.46 -5.39
C ASP A 163 11.17 -2.73 -6.17
N GLU A 164 10.93 -2.76 -7.47
CA GLU A 164 11.31 -3.85 -8.38
C GLU A 164 12.81 -3.83 -8.75
N SER A 165 13.66 -3.37 -7.85
CA SER A 165 15.09 -3.41 -8.07
C SER A 165 15.63 -4.79 -7.71
N ASP A 166 15.97 -5.59 -8.72
CA ASP A 166 16.69 -6.86 -8.55
C ASP A 166 18.03 -6.70 -7.81
N THR A 167 18.53 -5.45 -7.74
CA THR A 167 19.76 -5.13 -7.02
C THR A 167 19.65 -5.29 -5.51
N LEU A 168 18.43 -5.37 -4.96
CA LEU A 168 18.20 -5.62 -3.53
C LEU A 168 18.12 -7.13 -3.21
N ILE A 169 18.09 -8.01 -4.21
CA ILE A 169 18.05 -9.45 -4.04
C ILE A 169 19.44 -10.00 -4.27
N ALA A 170 20.18 -10.20 -3.19
CA ALA A 170 21.48 -10.82 -3.22
C ALA A 170 21.50 -12.06 -2.33
N PRO A 171 22.20 -13.16 -2.75
CA PRO A 171 22.41 -14.30 -1.87
C PRO A 171 23.27 -13.88 -0.67
N ILE A 172 23.01 -14.50 0.49
CA ILE A 172 23.89 -14.33 1.64
C ILE A 172 25.28 -14.82 1.25
N PRO A 173 26.35 -14.01 1.41
CA PRO A 173 27.72 -14.43 1.11
C PRO A 173 28.13 -15.61 2.00
N ASN A 174 29.15 -16.36 1.57
CA ASN A 174 29.63 -17.53 2.33
C ASN A 174 30.23 -17.14 3.71
N ASP A 175 30.73 -15.92 3.84
CA ASP A 175 31.27 -15.31 5.05
C ASP A 175 30.19 -14.60 5.88
N GLY A 176 28.95 -14.61 5.43
CA GLY A 176 27.82 -14.00 6.14
C GLY A 176 27.53 -14.72 7.46
N GLU A 177 27.51 -13.97 8.55
CA GLU A 177 27.16 -14.46 9.88
C GLU A 177 25.77 -14.02 10.30
N LEU A 178 24.98 -14.93 10.89
CA LEU A 178 23.70 -14.59 11.48
C LEU A 178 23.93 -13.70 12.68
N SER A 179 23.42 -12.46 12.64
CA SER A 179 23.59 -11.48 13.72
C SER A 179 22.46 -11.55 14.74
N TYR A 180 21.22 -11.50 14.28
CA TYR A 180 20.02 -11.59 15.11
C TYR A 180 18.82 -12.08 14.29
N ILE A 181 17.72 -12.36 14.98
CA ILE A 181 16.45 -12.80 14.39
C ILE A 181 15.40 -11.73 14.64
N LEU A 182 14.53 -11.48 13.67
CA LEU A 182 13.35 -10.66 13.80
C LEU A 182 12.10 -11.54 13.75
N ASP A 183 11.27 -11.44 14.79
CA ASP A 183 9.89 -11.93 14.76
C ASP A 183 8.98 -10.80 14.30
N THR A 184 8.22 -11.06 13.27
CA THR A 184 7.24 -10.11 12.75
C THR A 184 5.88 -10.30 13.40
N THR A 185 5.01 -9.29 13.34
CA THR A 185 3.67 -9.33 13.91
C THR A 185 2.75 -10.41 13.30
N ASP A 186 3.12 -10.95 12.15
CA ASP A 186 2.45 -12.06 11.46
C ASP A 186 3.10 -13.43 11.75
N TYR A 187 3.93 -13.50 12.78
CA TYR A 187 4.66 -14.71 13.22
C TYR A 187 5.65 -15.26 12.19
N ALA A 188 6.08 -14.46 11.23
CA ALA A 188 7.18 -14.82 10.36
C ALA A 188 8.53 -14.46 11.01
N GLN A 189 9.52 -15.35 10.89
CA GLN A 189 10.88 -15.11 11.38
C GLN A 189 11.82 -14.83 10.22
N PHE A 190 12.68 -13.83 10.43
CA PHE A 190 13.74 -13.48 9.50
C PHE A 190 15.07 -13.40 10.23
N GLY A 191 16.08 -14.07 9.68
CA GLY A 191 17.46 -13.91 10.12
C GLY A 191 18.08 -12.67 9.47
N ILE A 192 18.72 -11.84 10.27
CA ILE A 192 19.54 -10.73 9.82
C ILE A 192 20.99 -11.21 9.82
N TRP A 193 21.55 -11.26 8.62
CA TRP A 193 22.91 -11.72 8.38
C TRP A 193 23.80 -10.52 8.09
N VAL A 194 25.02 -10.58 8.53
CA VAL A 194 26.02 -9.53 8.36
C VAL A 194 27.27 -10.12 7.70
N SER A 195 27.76 -9.44 6.69
CA SER A 195 29.07 -9.70 6.10
C SER A 195 29.89 -8.42 6.15
N VAL A 196 31.16 -8.57 6.46
CA VAL A 196 32.13 -7.46 6.54
C VAL A 196 33.18 -7.68 5.45
N SER A 197 33.26 -6.74 4.53
CA SER A 197 34.26 -6.78 3.46
C SER A 197 35.67 -6.63 4.05
N GLU A 198 36.52 -7.62 3.87
CA GLU A 198 37.93 -7.56 4.31
C GLU A 198 38.73 -6.46 3.59
N ARG A 199 38.27 -6.05 2.41
CA ARG A 199 38.99 -5.10 1.56
C ARG A 199 38.88 -3.65 2.03
N ASP A 200 37.70 -3.23 2.52
CA ASP A 200 37.39 -1.82 2.84
C ASP A 200 36.61 -1.65 4.14
N GLY A 201 36.36 -2.76 4.86
CA GLY A 201 35.60 -2.75 6.10
C GLY A 201 34.10 -2.46 5.92
N HIS A 202 33.58 -2.43 4.68
CA HIS A 202 32.18 -2.19 4.42
C HIS A 202 31.32 -3.29 5.03
N VAL A 203 30.27 -2.89 5.77
CA VAL A 203 29.33 -3.79 6.41
C VAL A 203 28.07 -3.90 5.54
N SER A 204 27.74 -5.10 5.09
CA SER A 204 26.52 -5.39 4.37
C SER A 204 25.58 -6.22 5.22
N GLN A 205 24.29 -5.91 5.17
CA GLN A 205 23.24 -6.65 5.86
C GLN A 205 22.33 -7.35 4.86
N TYR A 206 21.96 -8.58 5.20
CA TYR A 206 21.08 -9.42 4.38
C TYR A 206 19.93 -9.93 5.23
N VAL A 207 18.73 -9.90 4.68
CA VAL A 207 17.53 -10.43 5.32
C VAL A 207 17.15 -11.74 4.66
N SER A 208 16.95 -12.80 5.44
CA SER A 208 16.63 -14.11 4.90
C SER A 208 15.71 -14.90 5.83
N ARG A 209 14.85 -15.73 5.27
CA ARG A 209 14.10 -16.76 6.04
C ARG A 209 14.98 -17.94 6.48
N ARG A 210 16.23 -18.01 6.03
CA ARG A 210 17.17 -19.03 6.44
C ARG A 210 17.66 -18.72 7.86
N ILE A 211 17.23 -19.55 8.83
CA ILE A 211 17.66 -19.48 10.23
C ILE A 211 18.18 -20.86 10.59
N PRO A 212 19.46 -21.00 11.02
CA PRO A 212 19.99 -22.26 11.50
C PRO A 212 19.22 -22.74 12.74
N LYS A 213 18.96 -24.04 12.84
CA LYS A 213 18.20 -24.63 13.95
C LYS A 213 18.89 -24.47 15.32
N ASP A 214 20.22 -24.51 15.33
CA ASP A 214 21.03 -24.47 16.55
C ASP A 214 21.59 -23.05 16.84
N ASN A 215 20.91 -22.03 16.34
CA ASN A 215 21.36 -20.67 16.57
C ASN A 215 21.12 -20.24 18.03
N ARG A 216 22.05 -19.42 18.55
CA ARG A 216 21.96 -18.79 19.88
C ARG A 216 21.90 -17.26 19.77
N ARG A 217 21.48 -16.74 18.64
CA ARG A 217 21.40 -15.30 18.41
C ARG A 217 20.14 -14.73 19.03
N PRO A 218 20.19 -13.48 19.50
CA PRO A 218 19.03 -12.83 20.10
C PRO A 218 17.89 -12.73 19.08
N THR A 219 16.66 -12.90 19.55
CA THR A 219 15.46 -12.69 18.78
C THR A 219 14.80 -11.41 19.26
N TYR A 220 14.52 -10.51 18.33
CA TYR A 220 13.79 -9.28 18.57
C TYR A 220 12.40 -9.40 17.96
N THR A 221 11.39 -8.98 18.69
CA THR A 221 10.01 -8.97 18.17
C THR A 221 9.60 -7.57 17.76
N LEU A 222 8.82 -7.48 16.69
CA LEU A 222 8.14 -6.27 16.24
C LEU A 222 6.73 -6.14 16.86
N ASP A 223 6.29 -7.14 17.64
CA ASP A 223 5.03 -7.07 18.38
C ASP A 223 5.23 -6.24 19.66
N PRO A 224 4.62 -5.04 19.77
CA PRO A 224 4.74 -4.19 20.94
C PRO A 224 4.12 -4.78 22.21
N ASN A 225 3.30 -5.83 22.08
CA ASN A 225 2.67 -6.50 23.21
C ASN A 225 3.51 -7.68 23.73
N HIS A 226 4.56 -8.04 23.02
CA HIS A 226 5.47 -9.09 23.45
C HIS A 226 6.51 -8.47 24.39
N VAL A 227 6.21 -8.46 25.66
CA VAL A 227 7.17 -8.10 26.72
C VAL A 227 7.84 -9.38 27.16
N ASP A 228 9.12 -9.56 26.87
CA ASP A 228 9.92 -10.59 27.50
C ASP A 228 9.94 -10.32 28.99
N GLU A 229 9.21 -11.09 29.77
CA GLU A 229 9.39 -11.17 31.21
C GLU A 229 10.74 -11.84 31.48
N LYS A 230 11.77 -11.05 31.58
CA LYS A 230 13.06 -11.46 32.11
C LYS A 230 13.34 -10.78 33.43
#